data_d5bc8e578f7c028777b5bbbf01af887f
#
_entry.id   d5bc8e578f7c028777b5bbbf01af887f
#
_cell.length_a   1.000
_cell.length_b   1.000
_cell.length_c   1.000
_cell.angle_alpha   90.00
_cell.angle_beta   90.00
_cell.angle_gamma   90.00
#
_symmetry.space_group_name_H-M   'P 1'
#
loop_
_entity.id
_entity.type
_entity.pdbx_description
1 polymer ?
#
loop_
_entity_poly.entity_id
_entity_poly.type
_entity_poly.pdbx_seq_one_letter_code
_entity_poly.pdbx_strand_id
1 'polypeptide(L)'
;MDTTTPRPPLGTPTGVASPSLLIEGTHGAEIVAELAPRPEDVVVTKHTTSPFHTTDLGVYLRRFGITTLLLTGYSTTGVVEGALRDARDQDYDCVVVRDCCAAATVEEHEVSLNLVFPRMGWVAGVDEVINAFAA
;
A
#
# COMPACT_ATOMS: atom_id res chain seq x y z
N MET A 1 27.38 -30.67 -13.05
CA MET A 1 26.88 -29.32 -13.43
C MET A 1 27.27 -28.38 -12.32
N ASP A 2 28.17 -27.47 -12.60
CA ASP A 2 28.69 -26.53 -11.61
C ASP A 2 27.59 -25.44 -11.35
N THR A 3 27.00 -25.47 -10.17
CA THR A 3 25.97 -24.53 -9.73
C THR A 3 26.54 -23.32 -8.98
N THR A 4 27.87 -23.13 -9.06
CA THR A 4 28.61 -22.14 -8.27
C THR A 4 28.87 -20.81 -9.01
N THR A 5 28.37 -20.62 -10.22
CA THR A 5 28.52 -19.33 -10.89
C THR A 5 27.61 -18.34 -10.19
N PRO A 6 28.16 -17.34 -9.47
CA PRO A 6 27.33 -16.30 -8.86
C PRO A 6 26.51 -15.61 -9.93
N ARG A 7 25.21 -15.53 -9.73
CA ARG A 7 24.34 -14.73 -10.59
C ARG A 7 24.87 -13.29 -10.58
N PRO A 8 25.10 -12.66 -11.73
CA PRO A 8 25.54 -11.27 -11.76
C PRO A 8 24.51 -10.43 -10.97
N PRO A 9 24.96 -9.47 -10.18
CA PRO A 9 24.03 -8.60 -9.45
C PRO A 9 23.13 -7.93 -10.47
N LEU A 10 21.82 -8.19 -10.33
CA LEU A 10 20.83 -7.38 -11.04
C LEU A 10 21.02 -5.96 -10.56
N GLY A 11 21.09 -5.01 -11.49
CA GLY A 11 21.10 -3.58 -11.13
C GLY A 11 19.92 -3.28 -10.21
N THR A 12 20.07 -2.32 -9.33
CA THR A 12 18.98 -1.90 -8.44
C THR A 12 17.81 -1.45 -9.31
N PRO A 13 16.62 -2.08 -9.18
CA PRO A 13 15.47 -1.65 -9.94
C PRO A 13 15.16 -0.17 -9.65
N THR A 14 14.80 0.57 -10.68
CA THR A 14 14.31 1.93 -10.50
C THR A 14 13.09 1.90 -9.60
N GLY A 15 13.00 2.79 -8.62
CA GLY A 15 11.90 2.84 -7.66
C GLY A 15 12.08 2.01 -6.40
N VAL A 16 13.15 1.23 -6.27
CA VAL A 16 13.51 0.66 -4.97
C VAL A 16 14.08 1.77 -4.08
N ALA A 17 13.47 1.94 -2.92
CA ALA A 17 13.97 2.91 -1.94
C ALA A 17 15.45 2.63 -1.63
N SER A 18 16.22 3.69 -1.49
CA SER A 18 17.61 3.58 -1.01
C SER A 18 17.60 2.82 0.33
N PRO A 19 18.58 1.93 0.58
CA PRO A 19 18.69 1.24 1.87
C PRO A 19 18.75 2.16 3.09
N SER A 20 18.99 3.46 2.87
CA SER A 20 19.02 4.48 3.91
C SER A 20 17.69 5.20 4.15
N LEU A 21 16.64 4.88 3.39
CA LEU A 21 15.32 5.47 3.56
C LEU A 21 14.44 4.59 4.44
N LEU A 22 13.54 5.22 5.20
CA LEU A 22 12.54 4.56 6.04
C LEU A 22 13.12 3.55 7.04
N ILE A 23 14.24 3.91 7.66
CA ILE A 23 14.85 3.09 8.72
C ILE A 23 13.98 3.19 9.96
N GLU A 24 13.53 2.04 10.47
CA GLU A 24 12.71 1.95 11.68
C GLU A 24 13.38 2.66 12.87
N GLY A 25 12.58 3.42 13.61
CA GLY A 25 13.06 4.21 14.74
C GLY A 25 13.73 5.55 14.38
N THR A 26 13.74 5.92 13.10
CA THR A 26 14.23 7.23 12.65
C THR A 26 13.07 8.13 12.25
N HIS A 27 13.28 9.45 12.31
CA HIS A 27 12.29 10.45 11.90
C HIS A 27 11.77 10.24 10.49
N GLY A 28 12.59 9.71 9.55
CA GLY A 28 12.17 9.43 8.18
C GLY A 28 11.14 8.29 8.05
N ALA A 29 10.97 7.47 9.09
CA ALA A 29 9.99 6.38 9.13
C ALA A 29 8.79 6.68 10.03
N GLU A 30 8.74 7.84 10.68
CA GLU A 30 7.62 8.23 11.53
C GLU A 30 6.38 8.59 10.72
N ILE A 31 5.22 8.29 11.28
CA ILE A 31 3.95 8.78 10.74
C ILE A 31 3.89 10.29 10.99
N VAL A 32 3.56 11.07 9.99
CA VAL A 32 3.45 12.53 10.10
C VAL A 32 2.42 12.92 11.17
N ALA A 33 2.68 14.03 11.85
CA ALA A 33 1.87 14.44 13.01
C ALA A 33 0.38 14.63 12.67
N GLU A 34 0.08 15.08 11.46
CA GLU A 34 -1.29 15.28 10.96
C GLU A 34 -2.08 13.97 10.82
N LEU A 35 -1.38 12.84 10.71
CA LEU A 35 -1.95 11.48 10.61
C LEU A 35 -1.58 10.62 11.81
N ALA A 36 -1.17 11.22 12.93
CA ALA A 36 -0.80 10.48 14.12
C ALA A 36 -1.90 9.48 14.52
N PRO A 37 -1.54 8.20 14.73
CA PRO A 37 -2.53 7.18 15.08
C PRO A 37 -3.14 7.49 16.45
N ARG A 38 -4.43 7.20 16.58
CA ARG A 38 -5.15 7.27 17.85
C ARG A 38 -4.84 6.03 18.70
N PRO A 39 -5.13 6.06 20.00
CA PRO A 39 -4.89 4.89 20.87
C PRO A 39 -5.61 3.60 20.45
N GLU A 40 -6.75 3.73 19.76
CA GLU A 40 -7.55 2.63 19.23
C GLU A 40 -7.09 2.12 17.86
N ASP A 41 -6.25 2.88 17.15
CA ASP A 41 -5.78 2.50 15.81
C ASP A 41 -4.73 1.39 15.89
N VAL A 42 -4.80 0.47 14.96
CA VAL A 42 -3.79 -0.59 14.80
C VAL A 42 -2.68 -0.11 13.88
N VAL A 43 -1.49 0.02 14.42
CA VAL A 43 -0.29 0.33 13.65
C VAL A 43 0.45 -0.95 13.33
N VAL A 44 0.67 -1.21 12.04
CA VAL A 44 1.37 -2.39 11.56
C VAL A 44 2.64 -1.98 10.84
N THR A 45 3.79 -2.39 11.35
CA THR A 45 5.08 -2.16 10.69
C THR A 45 5.33 -3.22 9.64
N LYS A 46 5.63 -2.78 8.42
CA LYS A 46 5.96 -3.67 7.30
C LYS A 46 7.37 -3.42 6.78
N HIS A 47 8.01 -4.48 6.31
CA HIS A 47 9.34 -4.43 5.68
C HIS A 47 9.29 -4.84 4.20
N THR A 48 8.10 -4.99 3.64
CA THR A 48 7.84 -5.39 2.25
C THR A 48 6.94 -4.35 1.58
N THR A 49 6.77 -4.43 0.27
CA THR A 49 5.90 -3.51 -0.48
C THR A 49 4.46 -3.63 -0.03
N SER A 50 3.91 -4.85 -0.04
CA SER A 50 2.55 -5.09 0.43
C SER A 50 2.49 -5.21 1.95
N PRO A 51 1.46 -4.62 2.60
CA PRO A 51 1.26 -4.72 4.05
C PRO A 51 0.77 -6.10 4.51
N PHE A 52 0.38 -6.99 3.61
CA PHE A 52 -0.10 -8.33 3.95
C PHE A 52 1.04 -9.33 4.16
N HIS A 53 2.24 -9.04 3.64
CA HIS A 53 3.39 -9.93 3.77
C HIS A 53 4.18 -9.66 5.04
N THR A 54 4.47 -10.71 5.80
CA THR A 54 5.30 -10.67 7.02
C THR A 54 4.77 -9.75 8.13
N THR A 55 3.44 -9.54 8.17
CA THR A 55 2.77 -8.73 9.18
C THR A 55 1.52 -9.43 9.71
N ASP A 56 0.99 -8.91 10.82
CA ASP A 56 -0.25 -9.40 11.43
C ASP A 56 -1.52 -8.71 10.85
N LEU A 57 -1.41 -7.91 9.79
CA LEU A 57 -2.55 -7.16 9.24
C LEU A 57 -3.76 -8.06 8.99
N GLY A 58 -3.58 -9.17 8.30
CA GLY A 58 -4.67 -10.09 7.99
C GLY A 58 -5.32 -10.72 9.25
N VAL A 59 -4.57 -10.85 10.35
CA VAL A 59 -5.12 -11.31 11.63
C VAL A 59 -6.07 -10.25 12.20
N TYR A 60 -5.66 -8.98 12.21
CA TYR A 60 -6.48 -7.87 12.70
C TYR A 60 -7.74 -7.71 11.86
N LEU A 61 -7.62 -7.70 10.53
CA LEU A 61 -8.76 -7.54 9.63
C LEU A 61 -9.83 -8.62 9.88
N ARG A 62 -9.42 -9.87 9.97
CA ARG A 62 -10.35 -10.98 10.27
C ARG A 62 -10.94 -10.88 11.66
N ARG A 63 -10.14 -10.52 12.67
CA ARG A 63 -10.61 -10.37 14.04
C ARG A 63 -11.69 -9.30 14.18
N PHE A 64 -11.55 -8.21 13.44
CA PHE A 64 -12.53 -7.12 13.45
C PHE A 64 -13.67 -7.30 12.46
N GLY A 65 -13.69 -8.41 11.70
CA GLY A 65 -14.74 -8.69 10.72
C GLY A 65 -14.74 -7.68 9.56
N ILE A 66 -13.59 -7.13 9.22
CA ILE A 66 -13.46 -6.18 8.11
C ILE A 66 -13.62 -6.91 6.79
N THR A 67 -14.46 -6.39 5.91
CA THR A 67 -14.71 -6.94 4.58
C THR A 67 -14.37 -5.95 3.47
N THR A 68 -14.31 -4.66 3.79
CA THR A 68 -14.02 -3.59 2.82
C THR A 68 -12.83 -2.76 3.29
N LEU A 69 -11.92 -2.48 2.38
CA LEU A 69 -10.70 -1.71 2.64
C LEU A 69 -10.70 -0.41 1.82
N LEU A 70 -10.42 0.69 2.49
CA LEU A 70 -10.08 1.95 1.83
C LEU A 70 -8.55 2.03 1.74
N LEU A 71 -8.03 2.01 0.52
CA LEU A 71 -6.59 1.99 0.27
C LEU A 71 -6.09 3.38 -0.08
N THR A 72 -5.07 3.81 0.66
CA THR A 72 -4.40 5.12 0.50
C THR A 72 -2.90 4.95 0.64
N GLY A 73 -2.13 5.94 0.26
CA GLY A 73 -0.72 6.02 0.59
C GLY A 73 0.23 6.27 -0.59
N TYR A 74 1.50 6.16 -0.29
CA TYR A 74 2.62 6.29 -1.22
C TYR A 74 3.41 4.96 -1.28
N SER A 75 3.70 4.41 -2.42
CA SER A 75 3.42 4.88 -3.78
C SER A 75 2.21 4.16 -4.38
N THR A 76 1.49 4.85 -5.24
CA THR A 76 0.33 4.30 -5.96
C THR A 76 0.67 3.01 -6.70
N THR A 77 1.73 3.03 -7.53
CA THR A 77 2.18 1.91 -8.37
C THR A 77 2.87 0.78 -7.62
N GLY A 78 3.32 1.02 -6.40
CA GLY A 78 4.02 0.01 -5.59
C GLY A 78 3.17 -0.46 -4.44
N VAL A 79 3.08 0.36 -3.40
CA VAL A 79 2.49 -0.01 -2.11
C VAL A 79 0.97 -0.17 -2.22
N VAL A 80 0.27 0.80 -2.82
CA VAL A 80 -1.19 0.74 -2.95
C VAL A 80 -1.60 -0.37 -3.89
N GLU A 81 -0.92 -0.52 -5.05
CA GLU A 81 -1.18 -1.61 -5.97
C GLU A 81 -0.90 -2.98 -5.35
N GLY A 82 0.23 -3.13 -4.64
CA GLY A 82 0.55 -4.37 -3.94
C GLY A 82 -0.49 -4.74 -2.88
N ALA A 83 -0.93 -3.75 -2.10
CA ALA A 83 -2.00 -3.95 -1.12
C ALA A 83 -3.33 -4.35 -1.78
N LEU A 84 -3.69 -3.68 -2.88
CA LEU A 84 -4.93 -3.97 -3.63
C LEU A 84 -4.95 -5.40 -4.18
N ARG A 85 -3.84 -5.86 -4.77
CA ARG A 85 -3.72 -7.23 -5.31
C ARG A 85 -3.88 -8.28 -4.21
N ASP A 86 -3.13 -8.14 -3.13
CA ASP A 86 -3.16 -9.09 -2.02
C ASP A 86 -4.49 -9.07 -1.26
N ALA A 87 -5.11 -7.90 -1.10
CA ALA A 87 -6.42 -7.77 -0.49
C ALA A 87 -7.50 -8.48 -1.33
N ARG A 88 -7.48 -8.25 -2.64
CA ARG A 88 -8.41 -8.90 -3.57
C ARG A 88 -8.25 -10.42 -3.57
N ASP A 89 -7.02 -10.91 -3.58
CA ASP A 89 -6.74 -12.35 -3.55
C ASP A 89 -7.19 -13.02 -2.22
N GLN A 90 -7.48 -12.21 -1.20
CA GLN A 90 -8.04 -12.61 0.08
C GLN A 90 -9.54 -12.26 0.22
N ASP A 91 -10.24 -11.98 -0.89
CA ASP A 91 -11.67 -11.69 -0.97
C ASP A 91 -12.13 -10.41 -0.24
N TYR A 92 -11.25 -9.42 -0.08
CA TYR A 92 -11.67 -8.10 0.39
C TYR A 92 -12.23 -7.25 -0.76
N ASP A 93 -13.30 -6.53 -0.47
CA ASP A 93 -13.73 -5.41 -1.30
C ASP A 93 -12.77 -4.22 -1.10
N CYS A 94 -12.30 -3.64 -2.19
CA CYS A 94 -11.29 -2.59 -2.13
C CYS A 94 -11.74 -1.32 -2.84
N VAL A 95 -11.57 -0.18 -2.17
CA VAL A 95 -11.74 1.15 -2.73
C VAL A 95 -10.42 1.90 -2.62
N VAL A 96 -9.82 2.26 -3.74
CA VAL A 96 -8.66 3.14 -3.76
C VAL A 96 -9.13 4.58 -3.74
N VAL A 97 -8.70 5.34 -2.73
CA VAL A 97 -9.04 6.76 -2.61
C VAL A 97 -8.00 7.58 -3.36
N ARG A 98 -8.32 7.98 -4.60
CA ARG A 98 -7.35 8.58 -5.54
C ARG A 98 -6.63 9.80 -4.99
N ASP A 99 -7.38 10.68 -4.32
CA ASP A 99 -6.85 11.95 -3.79
C ASP A 99 -5.95 11.76 -2.57
N CYS A 100 -5.94 10.54 -2.02
CA CYS A 100 -5.10 10.14 -0.88
C CYS A 100 -3.95 9.22 -1.31
N CYS A 101 -3.64 9.17 -2.59
CA CYS A 101 -2.53 8.40 -3.16
C CYS A 101 -1.59 9.31 -3.94
N ALA A 102 -0.32 8.93 -4.01
CA ALA A 102 0.66 9.60 -4.85
C ALA A 102 1.69 8.60 -5.38
N ALA A 103 2.34 8.90 -6.51
CA ALA A 103 3.44 8.14 -7.07
C ALA A 103 4.64 9.06 -7.37
N ALA A 104 5.74 8.48 -7.86
CA ALA A 104 6.92 9.24 -8.19
C ALA A 104 6.68 10.19 -9.39
N THR A 105 5.84 9.78 -10.32
CA THR A 105 5.41 10.60 -11.45
C THR A 105 3.89 10.61 -11.59
N VAL A 106 3.38 11.64 -12.25
CA VAL A 106 1.94 11.77 -12.55
C VAL A 106 1.50 10.64 -13.49
N GLU A 107 2.33 10.29 -14.46
CA GLU A 107 2.04 9.25 -15.44
C GLU A 107 1.85 7.87 -14.78
N GLU A 108 2.75 7.51 -13.85
CA GLU A 108 2.61 6.26 -13.08
C GLU A 108 1.33 6.25 -12.28
N HIS A 109 1.03 7.34 -11.59
CA HIS A 109 -0.18 7.50 -10.80
C HIS A 109 -1.43 7.31 -11.65
N GLU A 110 -1.54 8.03 -12.76
CA GLU A 110 -2.69 8.00 -13.65
C GLU A 110 -2.89 6.64 -14.34
N VAL A 111 -1.80 5.99 -14.75
CA VAL A 111 -1.88 4.63 -15.33
C VAL A 111 -2.47 3.64 -14.34
N SER A 112 -2.02 3.65 -13.11
CA SER A 112 -2.55 2.75 -12.08
C SER A 112 -4.03 3.03 -11.80
N LEU A 113 -4.40 4.29 -11.58
CA LEU A 113 -5.78 4.67 -11.24
C LEU A 113 -6.78 4.44 -12.37
N ASN A 114 -6.38 4.67 -13.60
CA ASN A 114 -7.30 4.66 -14.73
C ASN A 114 -7.33 3.32 -15.51
N LEU A 115 -6.22 2.57 -15.51
CA LEU A 115 -6.11 1.35 -16.32
C LEU A 115 -5.97 0.07 -15.51
N VAL A 116 -5.34 0.13 -14.34
CA VAL A 116 -5.01 -1.07 -13.55
C VAL A 116 -6.05 -1.33 -12.47
N PHE A 117 -6.26 -0.36 -11.58
CA PHE A 117 -7.10 -0.52 -10.39
C PHE A 117 -8.57 -0.80 -10.67
N PRO A 118 -9.21 -0.21 -11.71
CA PRO A 118 -10.62 -0.52 -12.03
C PRO A 118 -10.91 -1.98 -12.38
N ARG A 119 -9.86 -2.77 -12.62
CA ARG A 119 -9.98 -4.22 -12.85
C ARG A 119 -10.01 -5.04 -11.56
N MET A 120 -9.64 -4.42 -10.43
CA MET A 120 -9.43 -5.12 -9.17
C MET A 120 -10.26 -4.57 -8.02
N GLY A 121 -10.74 -3.34 -8.11
CA GLY A 121 -11.54 -2.67 -7.10
C GLY A 121 -12.13 -1.38 -7.62
N TRP A 122 -12.72 -0.61 -6.74
CA TRP A 122 -13.25 0.72 -7.06
C TRP A 122 -12.17 1.78 -6.89
N VAL A 123 -12.24 2.83 -7.69
CA VAL A 123 -11.43 4.03 -7.55
C VAL A 123 -12.39 5.19 -7.34
N ALA A 124 -12.30 5.86 -6.20
CA ALA A 124 -13.18 6.93 -5.80
C ALA A 124 -12.40 8.17 -5.34
N GLY A 125 -13.01 9.34 -5.44
CA GLY A 125 -12.50 10.55 -4.82
C GLY A 125 -12.79 10.58 -3.32
N VAL A 126 -12.04 11.39 -2.57
CA VAL A 126 -12.23 11.50 -1.12
C VAL A 126 -13.64 11.99 -0.75
N ASP A 127 -14.21 12.93 -1.51
CA ASP A 127 -15.55 13.44 -1.27
C ASP A 127 -16.63 12.36 -1.50
N GLU A 128 -16.47 11.50 -2.48
CA GLU A 128 -17.37 10.37 -2.73
C GLU A 128 -17.36 9.39 -1.54
N VAL A 129 -16.17 9.12 -1.01
CA VAL A 129 -16.01 8.24 0.16
C VAL A 129 -16.64 8.87 1.40
N ILE A 130 -16.36 10.15 1.68
CA ILE A 130 -16.94 10.87 2.83
C ILE A 130 -18.47 10.88 2.74
N ASN A 131 -19.03 11.18 1.57
CA ASN A 131 -20.48 11.19 1.37
C ASN A 131 -21.11 9.81 1.56
N ALA A 132 -20.42 8.73 1.19
CA ALA A 132 -20.92 7.38 1.42
C ALA A 132 -21.00 7.02 2.91
N PHE A 133 -20.13 7.56 3.76
CA PHE A 133 -20.21 7.38 5.22
C PHE A 133 -21.25 8.28 5.90
N ALA A 134 -21.64 9.37 5.25
CA ALA A 134 -22.64 10.32 5.79
C ALA A 134 -24.09 9.92 5.44
N ALA A 135 -24.27 8.98 4.54
CA ALA A 135 -25.57 8.48 4.10
C ALA A 135 -26.08 7.37 5.03
#